data_317e6fa62b951df34a784871adbf28a9
#
_entry.id   317e6fa62b951df34a784871adbf28a9
#
_cell.length_a   1.000
_cell.length_b   1.000
_cell.length_c   1.000
_cell.angle_alpha   90.00
_cell.angle_beta   90.00
_cell.angle_gamma   90.00
#
_symmetry.space_group_name_H-M   'P 1'
#
loop_
_entity.id
_entity.type
_entity.pdbx_description
1 polymer ?
#
loop_
_entity_poly.entity_id
_entity_poly.type
_entity_poly.pdbx_seq_one_letter_code
_entity_poly.pdbx_strand_id
1 'polypeptide(L)'
;MVPHRVARVATLVLSASLALAPRAEPVPAAQVIDRFHATLLDVMKNAKALGVQGRLARIEPVMVETYDFPAMAQRSLGPGWAKLDDAQRARFEQVFRALILRTYATRFDGYTSERFETRGTEASIAGTEIVRTVLHSPKQTVQLDYRMRATPAGWRVIDVYLGGTVSELALRRAEYTSVLERDGFDALVSALQSKGAEGPAGLPASSDSLLK
;
A
#
# COMPACT_ATOMS: atom_id res chain seq x y z
N MET A 1 70.65 -51.99 -18.44
CA MET A 1 70.60 -50.59 -17.92
C MET A 1 69.46 -49.89 -18.63
N VAL A 2 68.28 -49.81 -17.99
CA VAL A 2 67.02 -49.31 -18.59
C VAL A 2 66.64 -48.05 -17.82
N PRO A 3 66.44 -46.90 -18.46
CA PRO A 3 66.02 -45.68 -17.74
C PRO A 3 64.47 -45.62 -17.56
N HIS A 4 64.06 -45.52 -16.32
CA HIS A 4 62.66 -45.26 -15.98
C HIS A 4 62.29 -43.82 -16.33
N ARG A 5 61.28 -43.63 -17.21
CA ARG A 5 60.61 -42.33 -17.46
C ARG A 5 59.52 -42.12 -16.43
N VAL A 6 59.70 -41.12 -15.61
CA VAL A 6 58.69 -40.66 -14.67
C VAL A 6 57.75 -39.68 -15.41
N ALA A 7 56.46 -40.07 -15.61
CA ALA A 7 55.48 -39.24 -16.16
C ALA A 7 54.91 -38.31 -15.03
N ARG A 8 55.10 -37.00 -15.18
CA ARG A 8 54.47 -36.02 -14.30
C ARG A 8 53.02 -35.75 -14.76
N VAL A 9 52.04 -36.13 -13.96
CA VAL A 9 50.66 -35.80 -14.15
C VAL A 9 50.44 -34.39 -13.57
N ALA A 10 50.18 -33.42 -14.43
CA ALA A 10 49.80 -32.07 -14.02
C ALA A 10 48.29 -32.03 -13.75
N THR A 11 47.91 -31.94 -12.49
CA THR A 11 46.51 -31.77 -12.08
C THR A 11 46.11 -30.32 -12.26
N LEU A 12 45.27 -30.04 -13.26
CA LEU A 12 44.69 -28.72 -13.50
C LEU A 12 43.52 -28.49 -12.53
N VAL A 13 43.73 -27.67 -11.51
CA VAL A 13 42.64 -27.25 -10.59
C VAL A 13 41.88 -26.12 -11.25
N LEU A 14 40.70 -26.43 -11.78
CA LEU A 14 39.76 -25.43 -12.33
C LEU A 14 39.01 -24.74 -11.18
N SER A 15 39.49 -23.58 -10.77
CA SER A 15 38.79 -22.73 -9.76
C SER A 15 37.59 -22.04 -10.39
N ALA A 16 36.37 -22.56 -10.17
CA ALA A 16 35.15 -21.91 -10.56
C ALA A 16 34.86 -20.75 -9.58
N SER A 17 35.21 -19.53 -10.00
CA SER A 17 34.79 -18.30 -9.27
C SER A 17 33.31 -18.08 -9.47
N LEU A 18 32.49 -18.39 -8.46
CA LEU A 18 31.09 -18.03 -8.42
C LEU A 18 31.01 -16.49 -8.26
N ALA A 19 30.75 -15.77 -9.35
CA ALA A 19 30.49 -14.35 -9.32
C ALA A 19 29.11 -14.15 -8.62
N LEU A 20 29.12 -13.65 -7.38
CA LEU A 20 27.92 -13.19 -6.71
C LEU A 20 27.41 -11.98 -7.49
N ALA A 21 26.26 -12.13 -8.17
CA ALA A 21 25.58 -11.01 -8.81
C ALA A 21 25.25 -9.94 -7.73
N PRO A 22 25.50 -8.65 -7.99
CA PRO A 22 25.15 -7.61 -7.04
C PRO A 22 23.65 -7.64 -6.78
N ARG A 23 23.27 -7.89 -5.51
CA ARG A 23 21.89 -7.80 -5.06
C ARG A 23 21.51 -6.33 -5.10
N ALA A 24 20.53 -5.97 -5.93
CA ALA A 24 20.03 -4.60 -5.95
C ALA A 24 19.57 -4.21 -4.53
N GLU A 25 20.03 -3.06 -4.04
CA GLU A 25 19.60 -2.51 -2.76
C GLU A 25 18.09 -2.29 -2.80
N PRO A 26 17.35 -2.65 -1.73
CA PRO A 26 15.92 -2.45 -1.69
C PRO A 26 15.60 -0.94 -1.76
N VAL A 27 14.63 -0.60 -2.61
CA VAL A 27 14.15 0.78 -2.76
C VAL A 27 13.66 1.28 -1.38
N PRO A 28 14.13 2.44 -0.88
CA PRO A 28 13.71 2.98 0.42
C PRO A 28 12.19 3.19 0.50
N ALA A 29 11.62 3.00 1.70
CA ALA A 29 10.19 3.17 1.95
C ALA A 29 9.66 4.54 1.48
N ALA A 30 10.39 5.62 1.77
CA ALA A 30 10.05 6.97 1.31
C ALA A 30 9.94 7.06 -0.22
N GLN A 31 10.85 6.45 -0.96
CA GLN A 31 10.83 6.49 -2.42
C GLN A 31 9.63 5.73 -3.02
N VAL A 32 9.14 4.68 -2.35
CA VAL A 32 7.90 4.00 -2.74
C VAL A 32 6.71 4.96 -2.62
N ILE A 33 6.64 5.71 -1.52
CA ILE A 33 5.57 6.70 -1.29
C ILE A 33 5.68 7.88 -2.26
N ASP A 34 6.89 8.37 -2.56
CA ASP A 34 7.07 9.46 -3.52
C ASP A 34 6.56 9.10 -4.93
N ARG A 35 6.80 7.86 -5.39
CA ARG A 35 6.24 7.36 -6.66
C ARG A 35 4.71 7.29 -6.64
N PHE A 36 4.16 6.83 -5.53
CA PHE A 36 2.71 6.80 -5.34
C PHE A 36 2.11 8.21 -5.37
N HIS A 37 2.70 9.16 -4.67
CA HIS A 37 2.28 10.57 -4.65
C HIS A 37 2.39 11.23 -6.04
N ALA A 38 3.44 10.93 -6.79
CA ALA A 38 3.58 11.42 -8.16
C ALA A 38 2.42 10.94 -9.05
N THR A 39 1.99 9.69 -8.90
CA THR A 39 0.81 9.16 -9.60
C THR A 39 -0.48 9.84 -9.17
N LEU A 40 -0.67 10.09 -7.87
CA LEU A 40 -1.85 10.82 -7.39
C LEU A 40 -1.90 12.24 -7.96
N LEU A 41 -0.79 12.96 -8.00
CA LEU A 41 -0.73 14.30 -8.60
C LEU A 41 -1.02 14.29 -10.10
N ASP A 42 -0.50 13.29 -10.85
CA ASP A 42 -0.85 13.12 -12.28
C ASP A 42 -2.35 12.90 -12.46
N VAL A 43 -2.94 12.02 -11.64
CA VAL A 43 -4.38 11.76 -11.68
C VAL A 43 -5.20 13.00 -11.35
N MET A 44 -4.80 13.77 -10.34
CA MET A 44 -5.47 15.02 -9.93
C MET A 44 -5.43 16.06 -11.07
N LYS A 45 -4.26 16.26 -11.70
CA LYS A 45 -4.08 17.21 -12.82
C LYS A 45 -4.93 16.86 -14.04
N ASN A 46 -5.17 15.55 -14.25
CA ASN A 46 -5.94 15.04 -15.39
C ASN A 46 -7.36 14.57 -14.99
N ALA A 47 -7.82 14.88 -13.78
CA ALA A 47 -8.98 14.26 -13.16
C ALA A 47 -10.26 14.40 -13.98
N LYS A 48 -10.50 15.59 -14.57
CA LYS A 48 -11.69 15.87 -15.38
C LYS A 48 -11.70 15.04 -16.68
N ALA A 49 -10.57 14.92 -17.35
CA ALA A 49 -10.45 14.15 -18.60
C ALA A 49 -10.55 12.64 -18.33
N LEU A 50 -9.99 12.16 -17.23
CA LEU A 50 -10.00 10.75 -16.86
C LEU A 50 -11.38 10.26 -16.40
N GLY A 51 -12.18 11.11 -15.77
CA GLY A 51 -13.37 10.65 -15.06
C GLY A 51 -13.01 9.65 -13.95
N VAL A 52 -14.01 9.13 -13.23
CA VAL A 52 -13.77 8.18 -12.12
C VAL A 52 -13.08 6.89 -12.61
N GLN A 53 -13.53 6.33 -13.73
CA GLN A 53 -13.01 5.07 -14.26
C GLN A 53 -11.56 5.21 -14.75
N GLY A 54 -11.23 6.31 -15.43
CA GLY A 54 -9.87 6.56 -15.88
C GLY A 54 -8.92 6.82 -14.71
N ARG A 55 -9.38 7.52 -13.65
CA ARG A 55 -8.61 7.69 -12.42
C ARG A 55 -8.36 6.34 -11.74
N LEU A 56 -9.39 5.50 -11.61
CA LEU A 56 -9.26 4.16 -11.04
C LEU A 56 -8.23 3.32 -11.82
N ALA A 57 -8.35 3.25 -13.14
CA ALA A 57 -7.42 2.50 -13.99
C ALA A 57 -5.96 2.98 -13.87
N ARG A 58 -5.76 4.29 -13.61
CA ARG A 58 -4.43 4.87 -13.45
C ARG A 58 -3.84 4.60 -12.07
N ILE A 59 -4.66 4.65 -11.00
CA ILE A 59 -4.24 4.48 -9.61
C ILE A 59 -4.02 3.00 -9.26
N GLU A 60 -4.86 2.09 -9.75
CA GLU A 60 -4.89 0.69 -9.35
C GLU A 60 -3.54 -0.02 -9.45
N PRO A 61 -2.79 0.01 -10.60
CA PRO A 61 -1.52 -0.72 -10.70
C PRO A 61 -0.51 -0.23 -9.65
N VAL A 62 -0.41 1.09 -9.44
CA VAL A 62 0.54 1.66 -8.48
C VAL A 62 0.13 1.34 -7.04
N MET A 63 -1.16 1.37 -6.73
CA MET A 63 -1.62 0.97 -5.39
C MET A 63 -1.41 -0.51 -5.12
N VAL A 64 -1.57 -1.39 -6.09
CA VAL A 64 -1.29 -2.83 -5.94
C VAL A 64 0.19 -3.08 -5.66
N GLU A 65 1.09 -2.27 -6.22
CA GLU A 65 2.52 -2.32 -5.94
C GLU A 65 2.91 -1.66 -4.61
N THR A 66 2.14 -0.67 -4.15
CA THR A 66 2.46 0.11 -2.96
C THR A 66 1.80 -0.44 -1.69
N TYR A 67 0.59 -0.97 -1.78
CA TYR A 67 -0.24 -1.38 -0.63
C TYR A 67 -0.23 -2.90 -0.45
N ASP A 68 -0.20 -3.33 0.80
CA ASP A 68 -0.39 -4.72 1.20
C ASP A 68 -1.87 -4.96 1.52
N PHE A 69 -2.70 -5.03 0.49
CA PHE A 69 -4.15 -5.18 0.66
C PHE A 69 -4.56 -6.39 1.52
N PRO A 70 -3.95 -7.59 1.37
CA PRO A 70 -4.26 -8.72 2.24
C PRO A 70 -3.99 -8.42 3.72
N ALA A 71 -2.81 -7.85 4.03
CA ALA A 71 -2.48 -7.50 5.41
C ALA A 71 -3.38 -6.40 5.97
N MET A 72 -3.77 -5.42 5.14
CA MET A 72 -4.68 -4.34 5.54
C MET A 72 -6.10 -4.86 5.76
N ALA A 73 -6.63 -5.74 4.91
CA ALA A 73 -7.92 -6.39 5.06
C ALA A 73 -7.97 -7.18 6.38
N GLN A 74 -6.98 -8.03 6.63
CA GLN A 74 -6.87 -8.77 7.89
C GLN A 74 -6.88 -7.84 9.11
N ARG A 75 -6.09 -6.76 9.07
CA ARG A 75 -5.99 -5.79 10.18
C ARG A 75 -7.28 -5.01 10.40
N SER A 76 -8.01 -4.71 9.32
CA SER A 76 -9.30 -4.00 9.40
C SER A 76 -10.42 -4.80 10.04
N LEU A 77 -10.34 -6.14 10.05
CA LEU A 77 -11.27 -7.01 10.77
C LEU A 77 -10.77 -7.43 12.16
N GLY A 78 -9.45 -7.31 12.41
CA GLY A 78 -8.86 -7.72 13.68
C GLY A 78 -9.23 -9.16 14.08
N PRO A 79 -9.74 -9.39 15.31
CA PRO A 79 -10.11 -10.74 15.76
C PRO A 79 -11.19 -11.41 14.92
N GLY A 80 -12.06 -10.64 14.25
CA GLY A 80 -13.09 -11.15 13.35
C GLY A 80 -12.53 -11.95 12.18
N TRP A 81 -11.30 -11.63 11.73
CA TRP A 81 -10.62 -12.34 10.65
C TRP A 81 -10.44 -13.85 10.92
N ALA A 82 -10.13 -14.22 12.16
CA ALA A 82 -9.92 -15.62 12.52
C ALA A 82 -11.21 -16.46 12.46
N LYS A 83 -12.38 -15.82 12.49
CA LYS A 83 -13.70 -16.47 12.42
C LYS A 83 -14.15 -16.76 10.99
N LEU A 84 -13.47 -16.22 9.98
CA LEU A 84 -13.80 -16.39 8.57
C LEU A 84 -13.13 -17.62 8.00
N ASP A 85 -13.84 -18.33 7.11
CA ASP A 85 -13.24 -19.35 6.25
C ASP A 85 -12.43 -18.70 5.10
N ASP A 86 -11.74 -19.53 4.30
CA ASP A 86 -10.85 -19.04 3.25
C ASP A 86 -11.61 -18.35 2.10
N ALA A 87 -12.82 -18.81 1.78
CA ALA A 87 -13.67 -18.21 0.75
C ALA A 87 -14.17 -16.82 1.20
N GLN A 88 -14.56 -16.70 2.47
CA GLN A 88 -14.98 -15.45 3.09
C GLN A 88 -13.80 -14.46 3.15
N ARG A 89 -12.60 -14.91 3.54
CA ARG A 89 -11.39 -14.08 3.54
C ARG A 89 -11.08 -13.54 2.15
N ALA A 90 -11.05 -14.39 1.14
CA ALA A 90 -10.81 -14.00 -0.25
C ALA A 90 -11.86 -12.99 -0.75
N ARG A 91 -13.14 -13.21 -0.46
CA ARG A 91 -14.24 -12.29 -0.81
C ARG A 91 -14.10 -10.95 -0.09
N PHE A 92 -13.75 -10.95 1.19
CA PHE A 92 -13.54 -9.73 1.94
C PHE A 92 -12.34 -8.92 1.42
N GLU A 93 -11.20 -9.55 1.15
CA GLU A 93 -10.03 -8.90 0.55
C GLU A 93 -10.37 -8.23 -0.78
N GLN A 94 -11.10 -8.91 -1.64
CA GLN A 94 -11.54 -8.36 -2.93
C GLN A 94 -12.40 -7.11 -2.75
N VAL A 95 -13.41 -7.16 -1.87
CA VAL A 95 -14.31 -6.03 -1.62
C VAL A 95 -13.60 -4.89 -0.92
N PHE A 96 -12.75 -5.17 0.06
CA PHE A 96 -11.92 -4.18 0.76
C PHE A 96 -10.99 -3.45 -0.21
N ARG A 97 -10.26 -4.20 -1.07
CA ARG A 97 -9.40 -3.61 -2.10
C ARG A 97 -10.20 -2.71 -3.04
N ALA A 98 -11.33 -3.17 -3.56
CA ALA A 98 -12.19 -2.40 -4.45
C ALA A 98 -12.68 -1.10 -3.80
N LEU A 99 -13.07 -1.16 -2.52
CA LEU A 99 -13.47 0.01 -1.74
C LEU A 99 -12.35 1.04 -1.63
N ILE A 100 -11.13 0.60 -1.25
CA ILE A 100 -10.00 1.52 -1.09
C ILE A 100 -9.63 2.16 -2.42
N LEU A 101 -9.49 1.38 -3.48
CA LEU A 101 -9.17 1.87 -4.83
C LEU A 101 -10.19 2.91 -5.30
N ARG A 102 -11.47 2.61 -5.15
CA ARG A 102 -12.55 3.53 -5.52
C ARG A 102 -12.53 4.81 -4.66
N THR A 103 -12.22 4.66 -3.37
CA THR A 103 -12.03 5.80 -2.46
C THR A 103 -11.01 6.78 -3.02
N TYR A 104 -9.83 6.30 -3.39
CA TYR A 104 -8.80 7.13 -3.97
C TYR A 104 -9.24 7.74 -5.30
N ALA A 105 -9.80 6.95 -6.21
CA ALA A 105 -10.27 7.45 -7.51
C ALA A 105 -11.37 8.52 -7.39
N THR A 106 -12.21 8.46 -6.36
CA THR A 106 -13.27 9.45 -6.13
C THR A 106 -12.74 10.73 -5.48
N ARG A 107 -11.74 10.62 -4.59
CA ARG A 107 -11.26 11.76 -3.78
C ARG A 107 -10.19 12.59 -4.45
N PHE A 108 -9.35 11.98 -5.26
CA PHE A 108 -8.34 12.68 -6.03
C PHE A 108 -8.91 13.10 -7.39
N ASP A 109 -9.97 13.95 -7.34
CA ASP A 109 -10.83 14.29 -8.47
C ASP A 109 -10.57 15.69 -9.08
N GLY A 110 -9.56 16.41 -8.57
CA GLY A 110 -9.18 17.73 -9.05
C GLY A 110 -7.81 18.17 -8.57
N TYR A 111 -7.30 19.26 -9.15
CA TYR A 111 -6.01 19.84 -8.82
C TYR A 111 -6.13 21.36 -8.72
N THR A 112 -5.70 21.91 -7.56
CA THR A 112 -5.72 23.35 -7.26
C THR A 112 -4.37 23.87 -6.75
N SER A 113 -3.26 23.21 -7.14
CA SER A 113 -1.87 23.44 -6.71
C SER A 113 -1.45 22.57 -5.53
N GLU A 114 -2.07 21.45 -5.33
CA GLU A 114 -1.66 20.47 -4.31
C GLU A 114 -0.23 19.98 -4.56
N ARG A 115 0.49 19.74 -3.47
CA ARG A 115 1.80 19.11 -3.49
C ARG A 115 1.96 18.18 -2.29
N PHE A 116 2.60 17.07 -2.50
CA PHE A 116 3.06 16.21 -1.42
C PHE A 116 4.49 16.57 -1.03
N GLU A 117 4.79 16.44 0.25
CA GLU A 117 6.11 16.62 0.83
C GLU A 117 6.43 15.43 1.73
N THR A 118 7.48 14.69 1.42
CA THR A 118 8.01 13.64 2.30
C THR A 118 9.00 14.27 3.29
N ARG A 119 8.72 14.14 4.59
CA ARG A 119 9.50 14.75 5.66
C ARG A 119 10.56 13.84 6.26
N GLY A 120 10.42 12.53 6.04
CA GLY A 120 11.37 11.54 6.53
C GLY A 120 10.75 10.20 6.79
N THR A 121 11.56 9.30 7.33
CA THR A 121 11.17 7.93 7.70
C THR A 121 11.63 7.65 9.12
N GLU A 122 10.78 7.05 9.92
CA GLU A 122 11.04 6.68 11.31
C GLU A 122 10.81 5.19 11.51
N ALA A 123 11.74 4.54 12.22
CA ALA A 123 11.53 3.16 12.66
C ALA A 123 10.33 3.07 13.60
N SER A 124 9.54 2.01 13.47
CA SER A 124 8.34 1.76 14.26
C SER A 124 8.31 0.34 14.80
N ILE A 125 7.25 0.00 15.54
CA ILE A 125 7.10 -1.31 16.17
C ILE A 125 7.14 -2.46 15.16
N ALA A 126 7.59 -3.63 15.60
CA ALA A 126 7.59 -4.89 14.84
C ALA A 126 8.31 -4.80 13.47
N GLY A 127 9.42 -4.04 13.38
CA GLY A 127 10.22 -3.91 12.16
C GLY A 127 9.51 -3.16 11.02
N THR A 128 8.50 -2.36 11.35
CA THR A 128 7.84 -1.46 10.40
C THR A 128 8.51 -0.08 10.40
N GLU A 129 8.25 0.70 9.36
CA GLU A 129 8.64 2.11 9.26
C GLU A 129 7.41 2.99 9.06
N ILE A 130 7.49 4.24 9.51
CA ILE A 130 6.50 5.27 9.21
C ILE A 130 7.15 6.30 8.30
N VAL A 131 6.63 6.42 7.09
CA VAL A 131 6.99 7.52 6.17
C VAL A 131 6.10 8.71 6.50
N ARG A 132 6.72 9.79 7.00
CA ARG A 132 6.05 11.02 7.37
C ARG A 132 5.85 11.89 6.13
N THR A 133 4.61 12.22 5.83
CA THR A 133 4.31 13.06 4.67
C THR A 133 3.27 14.13 4.98
N VAL A 134 3.22 15.15 4.13
CA VAL A 134 2.27 16.24 4.22
C VAL A 134 1.70 16.52 2.83
N LEU A 135 0.39 16.59 2.76
CA LEU A 135 -0.32 17.12 1.60
C LEU A 135 -0.61 18.60 1.84
N HIS A 136 -0.05 19.45 1.03
CA HIS A 136 -0.35 20.87 1.00
C HIS A 136 -1.38 21.16 -0.08
N SER A 137 -2.39 21.92 0.24
CA SER A 137 -3.33 22.53 -0.71
C SER A 137 -3.48 24.03 -0.43
N PRO A 138 -4.05 24.81 -1.33
CA PRO A 138 -4.27 26.26 -1.08
C PRO A 138 -5.09 26.57 0.17
N LYS A 139 -5.94 25.63 0.60
CA LYS A 139 -6.86 25.83 1.72
C LYS A 139 -6.32 25.27 3.03
N GLN A 140 -5.51 24.24 3.00
CA GLN A 140 -5.01 23.56 4.20
C GLN A 140 -3.80 22.68 3.97
N THR A 141 -3.19 22.27 5.07
CA THR A 141 -2.12 21.30 5.13
C THR A 141 -2.57 20.10 5.94
N VAL A 142 -2.45 18.90 5.37
CA VAL A 142 -2.86 17.64 6.01
C VAL A 142 -1.66 16.72 6.16
N GLN A 143 -1.39 16.30 7.39
CA GLN A 143 -0.41 15.25 7.64
C GLN A 143 -1.02 13.91 7.24
N LEU A 144 -0.28 13.15 6.43
CA LEU A 144 -0.69 11.87 5.87
C LEU A 144 0.49 10.91 5.95
N ASP A 145 0.53 10.09 6.98
CA ASP A 145 1.67 9.22 7.24
C ASP A 145 1.35 7.78 6.87
N TYR A 146 2.36 7.06 6.39
CA TYR A 146 2.23 5.69 5.91
C TYR A 146 3.05 4.75 6.78
N ARG A 147 2.39 3.81 7.46
CA ARG A 147 3.10 2.68 8.08
C ARG A 147 3.38 1.64 7.01
N MET A 148 4.64 1.27 6.88
CA MET A 148 5.13 0.32 5.89
C MET A 148 5.82 -0.87 6.52
N ARG A 149 5.72 -2.03 5.87
CA ARG A 149 6.49 -3.22 6.21
C ARG A 149 7.37 -3.64 5.05
N ALA A 150 8.54 -4.20 5.36
CA ALA A 150 9.38 -4.86 4.36
C ALA A 150 8.74 -6.20 3.96
N THR A 151 8.76 -6.49 2.65
CA THR A 151 8.39 -7.77 2.06
C THR A 151 9.47 -8.22 1.08
N PRO A 152 9.47 -9.47 0.61
CA PRO A 152 10.39 -9.90 -0.45
C PRO A 152 10.29 -9.07 -1.74
N ALA A 153 9.13 -8.45 -1.99
CA ALA A 153 8.88 -7.57 -3.14
C ALA A 153 9.14 -6.08 -2.87
N GLY A 154 9.73 -5.73 -1.72
CA GLY A 154 10.00 -4.36 -1.29
C GLY A 154 9.05 -3.86 -0.19
N TRP A 155 9.10 -2.57 0.10
CA TRP A 155 8.27 -1.93 1.10
C TRP A 155 6.81 -1.82 0.65
N ARG A 156 5.87 -2.13 1.58
CA ARG A 156 4.42 -2.08 1.35
C ARG A 156 3.71 -1.35 2.48
N VAL A 157 2.74 -0.52 2.13
CA VAL A 157 1.86 0.17 3.09
C VAL A 157 0.92 -0.83 3.75
N ILE A 158 0.87 -0.80 5.07
CA ILE A 158 -0.03 -1.64 5.89
C ILE A 158 -0.98 -0.84 6.76
N ASP A 159 -0.85 0.48 6.81
CA ASP A 159 -1.78 1.42 7.46
C ASP A 159 -1.50 2.85 7.00
N VAL A 160 -2.50 3.70 7.10
CA VAL A 160 -2.41 5.14 6.81
C VAL A 160 -2.91 5.91 8.04
N TYR A 161 -2.19 6.97 8.41
CA TYR A 161 -2.53 7.84 9.53
C TYR A 161 -2.93 9.22 9.04
N LEU A 162 -4.13 9.65 9.37
CA LEU A 162 -4.60 11.01 9.13
C LEU A 162 -4.28 11.91 10.32
N GLY A 163 -3.85 13.13 10.04
CA GLY A 163 -3.41 14.05 11.09
C GLY A 163 -2.23 13.53 11.92
N GLY A 164 -1.51 12.53 11.40
CA GLY A 164 -0.33 11.92 12.04
C GLY A 164 -0.63 10.95 13.20
N THR A 165 -1.87 10.83 13.65
CA THR A 165 -2.22 10.06 14.86
C THR A 165 -3.36 9.07 14.68
N VAL A 166 -4.29 9.32 13.76
CA VAL A 166 -5.50 8.52 13.59
C VAL A 166 -5.27 7.44 12.55
N SER A 167 -5.17 6.18 12.97
CA SER A 167 -5.08 5.01 12.08
C SER A 167 -6.42 4.78 11.37
N GLU A 168 -6.40 4.81 10.05
CA GLU A 168 -7.56 4.49 9.21
C GLU A 168 -8.06 3.06 9.41
N LEU A 169 -7.15 2.11 9.58
CA LEU A 169 -7.53 0.71 9.82
C LEU A 169 -8.13 0.51 11.22
N ALA A 170 -7.68 1.27 12.22
CA ALA A 170 -8.27 1.19 13.56
C ALA A 170 -9.72 1.72 13.56
N LEU A 171 -9.99 2.82 12.85
CA LEU A 171 -11.35 3.32 12.67
C LEU A 171 -12.24 2.30 11.96
N ARG A 172 -11.77 1.74 10.85
CA ARG A 172 -12.49 0.72 10.09
C ARG A 172 -12.74 -0.54 10.91
N ARG A 173 -11.79 -0.93 11.75
CA ARG A 173 -11.94 -2.11 12.63
C ARG A 173 -13.14 -1.96 13.55
N ALA A 174 -13.29 -0.81 14.20
CA ALA A 174 -14.40 -0.57 15.10
C ALA A 174 -15.74 -0.70 14.37
N GLU A 175 -15.86 -0.10 13.19
CA GLU A 175 -17.05 -0.17 12.35
C GLU A 175 -17.32 -1.60 11.85
N TYR A 176 -16.32 -2.25 11.25
CA TYR A 176 -16.49 -3.57 10.64
C TYR A 176 -16.77 -4.66 11.67
N THR A 177 -16.12 -4.59 12.84
CA THR A 177 -16.41 -5.52 13.95
C THR A 177 -17.87 -5.39 14.39
N SER A 178 -18.35 -4.16 14.57
CA SER A 178 -19.74 -3.92 14.95
C SER A 178 -20.75 -4.50 13.97
N VAL A 179 -20.55 -4.29 12.66
CA VAL A 179 -21.43 -4.86 11.63
C VAL A 179 -21.32 -6.37 11.56
N LEU A 180 -20.10 -6.91 11.60
CA LEU A 180 -19.85 -8.36 11.55
C LEU A 180 -20.52 -9.11 12.71
N GLU A 181 -20.46 -8.55 13.92
CA GLU A 181 -21.05 -9.17 15.12
C GLU A 181 -22.57 -9.04 15.18
N ARG A 182 -23.12 -7.95 14.72
CA ARG A 182 -24.57 -7.70 14.75
C ARG A 182 -25.31 -8.32 13.59
N ASP A 183 -24.79 -8.18 12.36
CA ASP A 183 -25.51 -8.42 11.12
C ASP A 183 -24.86 -9.56 10.28
N GLY A 184 -23.68 -10.02 10.66
CA GLY A 184 -22.95 -11.10 10.01
C GLY A 184 -22.12 -10.67 8.80
N PHE A 185 -21.43 -11.68 8.21
CA PHE A 185 -20.44 -11.47 7.15
C PHE A 185 -21.03 -10.90 5.84
N ASP A 186 -22.16 -11.45 5.38
CA ASP A 186 -22.77 -11.01 4.11
C ASP A 186 -23.29 -9.58 4.19
N ALA A 187 -23.82 -9.17 5.35
CA ALA A 187 -24.25 -7.79 5.59
C ALA A 187 -23.03 -6.83 5.57
N LEU A 188 -21.90 -7.22 6.19
CA LEU A 188 -20.67 -6.44 6.12
C LEU A 188 -20.19 -6.26 4.68
N VAL A 189 -20.11 -7.35 3.90
CA VAL A 189 -19.70 -7.30 2.49
C VAL A 189 -20.62 -6.39 1.68
N SER A 190 -21.93 -6.52 1.85
CA SER A 190 -22.93 -5.69 1.16
C SER A 190 -22.80 -4.22 1.52
N ALA A 191 -22.58 -3.89 2.79
CA ALA A 191 -22.35 -2.52 3.24
C ALA A 191 -21.09 -1.90 2.63
N LEU A 192 -20.00 -2.67 2.50
CA LEU A 192 -18.76 -2.19 1.87
C LEU A 192 -18.92 -1.97 0.36
N GLN A 193 -19.68 -2.84 -0.32
CA GLN A 193 -19.99 -2.69 -1.74
C GLN A 193 -20.84 -1.44 -2.00
N SER A 194 -21.85 -1.17 -1.17
CA SER A 194 -22.69 0.03 -1.26
C SER A 194 -21.88 1.30 -1.00
N LYS A 195 -21.04 1.33 0.05
CA LYS A 195 -20.13 2.47 0.31
C LYS A 195 -19.17 2.71 -0.85
N GLY A 196 -18.70 1.65 -1.49
CA GLY A 196 -17.89 1.75 -2.70
C GLY A 196 -18.65 2.39 -3.86
N ALA A 197 -19.97 2.29 -3.92
CA ALA A 197 -20.81 2.91 -4.95
C ALA A 197 -21.11 4.40 -4.68
N GLU A 198 -21.30 4.76 -3.41
CA GLU A 198 -21.69 6.12 -2.99
C GLU A 198 -20.50 7.08 -2.82
N GLY A 199 -19.27 6.58 -2.78
CA GLY A 199 -18.07 7.34 -2.40
C GLY A 199 -17.90 7.35 -0.86
N PRO A 200 -16.66 7.32 -0.37
CA PRO A 200 -16.37 6.97 1.02
C PRO A 200 -16.45 8.15 1.97
N ALA A 201 -17.08 7.95 3.12
CA ALA A 201 -16.78 8.67 4.33
C ALA A 201 -15.45 8.13 4.94
N GLY A 202 -14.54 9.00 5.33
CA GLY A 202 -13.39 8.58 6.16
C GLY A 202 -11.99 8.98 5.70
N LEU A 203 -11.65 9.07 4.40
CA LEU A 203 -10.46 9.80 3.95
C LEU A 203 -10.92 11.19 3.51
N PRO A 204 -10.13 12.25 3.64
CA PRO A 204 -10.57 13.56 3.16
C PRO A 204 -10.96 13.46 1.68
N ALA A 205 -12.20 13.80 1.37
CA ALA A 205 -12.67 14.04 0.00
C ALA A 205 -11.83 15.15 -0.62
N SER A 206 -11.96 15.45 -1.91
CA SER A 206 -11.33 16.56 -2.60
C SER A 206 -11.01 17.73 -1.68
N SER A 207 -10.10 18.61 -2.06
CA SER A 207 -9.74 19.84 -1.32
C SER A 207 -10.92 20.54 -0.64
N ASP A 208 -12.16 20.36 -1.11
CA ASP A 208 -13.38 20.91 -0.54
C ASP A 208 -13.95 20.15 0.69
N SER A 209 -13.72 18.86 0.81
CA SER A 209 -14.26 18.05 1.94
C SER A 209 -13.29 17.93 3.11
N LEU A 210 -12.03 18.30 2.92
CA LEU A 210 -11.09 18.54 4.01
C LEU A 210 -11.36 19.86 4.77
N LEU A 211 -12.38 20.60 4.36
CA LEU A 211 -12.64 21.99 4.76
C LEU A 211 -13.92 22.20 5.57
N LYS A 212 -14.63 21.13 5.97
CA LYS A 212 -15.79 21.24 6.87
C LYS A 212 -15.53 20.62 8.21
#